data_c4f2c493103c75fd67888408ec00f616
#
_entry.id   c4f2c493103c75fd67888408ec00f616
#
_cell.length_a   1.000
_cell.length_b   1.000
_cell.length_c   1.000
_cell.angle_alpha   90.00
_cell.angle_beta   90.00
_cell.angle_gamma   90.00
#
_symmetry.space_group_name_H-M   'P 1'
#
loop_
_entity.id
_entity.type
_entity.pdbx_description
1 polymer ?
#
loop_
_entity_poly.entity_id
_entity_poly.type
_entity_poly.pdbx_seq_one_letter_code
_entity_poly.pdbx_strand_id
1 'polypeptide(L)'
;MKYWQGITAAIVLLMNVGAVQAFSLPRPAGDEAAGKLLHIEMRAAKEDADAQFLLGLMHLSGRYVAKNADLGLQWIGRAANQGHDKAQKALADLRFEGQLVNRNLAEAERWYLQMSLRGERWANFRLGFIYAAGGDGVERNCGRAIEQFQLAGDQVALGNAAWILATCPEAKYRDGSKAVTLALKLLSENANDPTNLDNLAAAYAELGDFNNAVAAQQRAIAALEHVKQTEVKAEEFHQRLKHYQQGKPYREVIPLQP
;
A
#
# COMPACT_ATOMS: atom_id res chain seq x y z
N MET A 1 -29.44 -20.36 11.74
CA MET A 1 -28.59 -19.34 12.32
C MET A 1 -27.16 -19.62 11.90
N LYS A 2 -26.70 -19.02 10.83
CA LYS A 2 -25.33 -19.17 10.30
C LYS A 2 -24.67 -17.82 10.41
N TYR A 3 -23.58 -17.79 11.14
CA TYR A 3 -22.74 -16.60 11.34
C TYR A 3 -22.14 -16.16 10.02
N TRP A 4 -22.49 -14.98 9.60
CA TRP A 4 -21.88 -14.29 8.49
C TRP A 4 -20.71 -13.49 9.04
N GLN A 5 -19.52 -14.06 8.93
CA GLN A 5 -18.31 -13.30 9.16
C GLN A 5 -18.05 -12.49 7.88
N GLY A 6 -18.33 -11.21 7.93
CA GLY A 6 -17.86 -10.25 6.95
C GLY A 6 -16.34 -10.23 7.01
N ILE A 7 -15.71 -10.86 6.04
CA ILE A 7 -14.29 -10.68 5.75
C ILE A 7 -14.24 -9.38 4.97
N THR A 8 -13.97 -8.29 5.67
CA THR A 8 -13.40 -7.11 5.02
C THR A 8 -12.08 -7.58 4.43
N ALA A 9 -12.07 -7.72 3.14
CA ALA A 9 -10.87 -7.89 2.38
C ALA A 9 -10.10 -6.57 2.44
N ALA A 10 -9.39 -6.39 3.55
CA ALA A 10 -8.21 -5.57 3.49
C ALA A 10 -7.38 -6.11 2.33
N ILE A 11 -6.81 -5.27 1.50
CA ILE A 11 -5.58 -5.59 0.82
C ILE A 11 -4.62 -5.98 1.94
N VAL A 12 -4.76 -7.17 2.39
CA VAL A 12 -3.67 -7.91 2.96
C VAL A 12 -2.77 -8.10 1.75
N LEU A 13 -2.14 -6.97 1.32
CA LEU A 13 -0.76 -7.18 1.03
C LEU A 13 -0.37 -8.15 2.11
N LEU A 14 -0.20 -9.37 1.73
CA LEU A 14 0.55 -10.33 2.48
C LEU A 14 1.88 -9.63 2.74
N MET A 15 1.80 -8.59 3.59
CA MET A 15 2.95 -8.33 4.40
C MET A 15 3.14 -9.67 5.03
N ASN A 16 4.08 -10.37 4.47
CA ASN A 16 4.60 -11.50 5.14
C ASN A 16 4.70 -11.04 6.59
N VAL A 17 3.69 -11.38 7.38
CA VAL A 17 3.75 -11.31 8.84
C VAL A 17 4.93 -12.17 9.30
N GLY A 18 5.62 -12.81 8.36
CA GLY A 18 6.93 -13.38 8.51
C GLY A 18 7.97 -12.45 9.13
N ALA A 19 7.87 -11.14 8.97
CA ALA A 19 8.73 -10.23 9.73
C ALA A 19 8.38 -10.24 11.22
N VAL A 20 7.10 -10.38 11.56
CA VAL A 20 6.66 -10.55 12.95
C VAL A 20 6.92 -12.00 13.43
N GLN A 21 6.83 -12.99 12.55
CA GLN A 21 7.17 -14.37 12.88
C GLN A 21 8.68 -14.60 12.98
N ALA A 22 9.52 -13.83 12.30
CA ALA A 22 10.98 -13.89 12.50
C ALA A 22 11.42 -13.50 13.92
N PHE A 23 10.53 -12.86 14.68
CA PHE A 23 10.71 -12.55 16.10
C PHE A 23 9.93 -13.47 17.05
N SER A 24 9.57 -14.66 16.62
CA SER A 24 9.14 -15.71 17.56
C SER A 24 10.36 -16.23 18.32
N LEU A 25 10.96 -15.37 19.15
CA LEU A 25 11.93 -15.83 20.13
C LEU A 25 11.21 -16.82 21.05
N PRO A 26 11.81 -17.99 21.33
CA PRO A 26 11.30 -18.90 22.36
C PRO A 26 11.07 -18.11 23.64
N ARG A 27 9.99 -18.37 24.36
CA ARG A 27 9.74 -17.74 25.66
C ARG A 27 10.87 -18.18 26.59
N PRO A 28 11.79 -17.29 27.00
CA PRO A 28 12.77 -17.69 27.99
C PRO A 28 12.11 -17.95 29.34
N ALA A 29 12.62 -18.84 30.12
CA ALA A 29 12.20 -19.04 31.51
C ALA A 29 12.56 -17.79 32.35
N GLY A 30 11.71 -17.42 33.31
CA GLY A 30 11.68 -16.18 34.08
C GLY A 30 12.97 -15.35 34.21
N ASP A 31 13.96 -15.77 34.99
CA ASP A 31 15.17 -15.00 35.26
C ASP A 31 16.08 -14.78 34.06
N GLU A 32 16.10 -15.73 33.12
CA GLU A 32 16.84 -15.61 31.87
C GLU A 32 16.23 -14.55 30.93
N ALA A 33 14.91 -14.39 30.96
CA ALA A 33 14.20 -13.38 30.19
C ALA A 33 14.53 -11.97 30.71
N ALA A 34 14.53 -11.80 32.02
CA ALA A 34 14.86 -10.53 32.66
C ALA A 34 16.30 -10.12 32.35
N GLY A 35 17.26 -11.05 32.45
CA GLY A 35 18.66 -10.80 32.09
C GLY A 35 18.86 -10.40 30.63
N LYS A 36 18.15 -11.05 29.71
CA LYS A 36 18.19 -10.69 28.27
C LYS A 36 17.59 -9.32 28.00
N LEU A 37 16.48 -8.98 28.67
CA LEU A 37 15.87 -7.65 28.55
C LEU A 37 16.83 -6.56 29.02
N LEU A 38 17.39 -6.70 30.23
CA LEU A 38 18.36 -5.75 30.75
C LEU A 38 19.56 -5.56 29.82
N HIS A 39 20.07 -6.64 29.21
CA HIS A 39 21.15 -6.56 28.25
C HIS A 39 20.75 -5.75 27.00
N ILE A 40 19.53 -5.94 26.47
CA ILE A 40 19.01 -5.17 25.32
C ILE A 40 18.87 -3.69 25.71
N GLU A 41 18.30 -3.38 26.87
CA GLU A 41 18.16 -2.01 27.35
C GLU A 41 19.50 -1.30 27.50
N MET A 42 20.50 -1.99 28.06
CA MET A 42 21.86 -1.44 28.19
C MET A 42 22.53 -1.17 26.83
N ARG A 43 22.34 -2.03 25.85
CA ARG A 43 22.86 -1.81 24.50
C ARG A 43 22.12 -0.66 23.80
N ALA A 44 20.79 -0.62 23.89
CA ALA A 44 19.99 0.46 23.34
C ALA A 44 20.35 1.83 23.92
N ALA A 45 20.63 1.89 25.23
CA ALA A 45 21.12 3.09 25.91
C ALA A 45 22.53 3.51 25.43
N LYS A 46 23.34 2.58 24.91
CA LYS A 46 24.65 2.84 24.30
C LYS A 46 24.58 3.07 22.79
N GLU A 47 23.43 3.47 22.30
CA GLU A 47 23.17 3.81 20.89
C GLU A 47 23.35 2.65 19.91
N ASP A 48 23.27 1.41 20.38
CA ASP A 48 23.24 0.24 19.49
C ASP A 48 21.91 0.20 18.71
N ALA A 49 21.97 0.40 17.40
CA ALA A 49 20.78 0.52 16.56
C ALA A 49 19.94 -0.75 16.49
N ASP A 50 20.58 -1.94 16.49
CA ASP A 50 19.87 -3.22 16.53
C ASP A 50 19.11 -3.39 17.84
N ALA A 51 19.74 -3.05 18.96
CA ALA A 51 19.11 -3.13 20.27
C ALA A 51 17.98 -2.10 20.42
N GLN A 52 18.15 -0.88 19.91
CA GLN A 52 17.09 0.14 19.87
C GLN A 52 15.89 -0.32 19.04
N PHE A 53 16.13 -0.87 17.85
CA PHE A 53 15.07 -1.41 17.01
C PHE A 53 14.32 -2.54 17.72
N LEU A 54 15.05 -3.49 18.31
CA LEU A 54 14.45 -4.61 19.04
C LEU A 54 13.62 -4.12 20.24
N LEU A 55 14.15 -3.20 21.05
CA LEU A 55 13.44 -2.62 22.18
C LEU A 55 12.17 -1.88 21.74
N GLY A 56 12.22 -1.18 20.62
CA GLY A 56 11.07 -0.54 20.01
C GLY A 56 9.98 -1.53 19.64
N LEU A 57 10.32 -2.65 18.98
CA LEU A 57 9.39 -3.72 18.65
C LEU A 57 8.77 -4.37 19.91
N MET A 58 9.56 -4.54 20.97
CA MET A 58 9.07 -5.06 22.24
C MET A 58 8.00 -4.15 22.83
N HIS A 59 8.22 -2.83 22.85
CA HIS A 59 7.24 -1.86 23.32
C HIS A 59 5.98 -1.80 22.44
N LEU A 60 6.09 -1.89 21.12
CA LEU A 60 4.93 -1.95 20.22
C LEU A 60 4.07 -3.20 20.45
N SER A 61 4.72 -4.34 20.65
CA SER A 61 4.02 -5.62 20.79
C SER A 61 3.55 -5.90 22.22
N GLY A 62 4.14 -5.27 23.23
CA GLY A 62 3.94 -5.60 24.64
C GLY A 62 4.59 -6.93 25.07
N ARG A 63 5.55 -7.45 24.28
CA ARG A 63 6.28 -8.68 24.62
C ARG A 63 7.51 -8.33 25.46
N TYR A 64 7.65 -8.97 26.61
CA TYR A 64 8.70 -8.78 27.62
C TYR A 64 8.69 -7.44 28.35
N VAL A 65 7.99 -6.43 27.85
CA VAL A 65 7.82 -5.09 28.45
C VAL A 65 6.36 -4.68 28.36
N ALA A 66 5.94 -3.72 29.16
CA ALA A 66 4.60 -3.14 29.02
C ALA A 66 4.44 -2.49 27.65
N LYS A 67 3.29 -2.75 27.00
CA LYS A 67 2.98 -2.15 25.69
C LYS A 67 2.94 -0.64 25.80
N ASN A 68 3.73 0.03 24.97
CA ASN A 68 3.77 1.49 24.87
C ASN A 68 4.17 1.88 23.44
N ALA A 69 3.17 2.25 22.64
CA ALA A 69 3.38 2.55 21.22
C ALA A 69 4.29 3.77 21.00
N ASP A 70 4.15 4.81 21.84
CA ASP A 70 4.96 6.03 21.72
C ASP A 70 6.44 5.77 22.04
N LEU A 71 6.70 5.01 23.10
CA LEU A 71 8.06 4.62 23.44
C LEU A 71 8.65 3.68 22.39
N GLY A 72 7.83 2.77 21.86
CA GLY A 72 8.21 1.91 20.74
C GLY A 72 8.65 2.71 19.51
N LEU A 73 7.86 3.71 19.13
CA LEU A 73 8.21 4.62 18.01
C LEU A 73 9.50 5.39 18.29
N GLN A 74 9.69 5.88 19.51
CA GLN A 74 10.91 6.63 19.87
C GLN A 74 12.16 5.77 19.68
N TRP A 75 12.13 4.52 20.15
CA TRP A 75 13.27 3.61 20.00
C TRP A 75 13.50 3.22 18.53
N ILE A 76 12.44 2.91 17.77
CA ILE A 76 12.56 2.64 16.33
C ILE A 76 13.10 3.87 15.60
N GLY A 77 12.61 5.07 15.95
CA GLY A 77 13.08 6.32 15.36
C GLY A 77 14.57 6.60 15.60
N ARG A 78 15.08 6.30 16.80
CA ARG A 78 16.53 6.41 17.10
C ARG A 78 17.33 5.47 16.20
N ALA A 79 16.94 4.21 16.09
CA ALA A 79 17.60 3.25 15.19
C ALA A 79 17.52 3.68 13.72
N ALA A 80 16.36 4.16 13.28
CA ALA A 80 16.15 4.65 11.91
C ALA A 80 17.07 5.83 11.57
N ASN A 81 17.22 6.78 12.50
CA ASN A 81 18.09 7.95 12.33
C ASN A 81 19.58 7.57 12.28
N GLN A 82 19.97 6.43 12.82
CA GLN A 82 21.32 5.87 12.70
C GLN A 82 21.54 5.09 11.38
N GLY A 83 20.53 5.06 10.49
CA GLY A 83 20.62 4.35 9.22
C GLY A 83 20.26 2.86 9.29
N HIS A 84 19.63 2.39 10.37
CA HIS A 84 19.20 0.99 10.47
C HIS A 84 18.03 0.72 9.51
N ASP A 85 18.27 0.00 8.41
CA ASP A 85 17.31 -0.18 7.31
C ASP A 85 15.95 -0.75 7.74
N LYS A 86 15.95 -1.77 8.60
CA LYS A 86 14.71 -2.37 9.11
C LYS A 86 13.92 -1.39 9.97
N ALA A 87 14.59 -0.53 10.71
CA ALA A 87 13.94 0.49 11.53
C ALA A 87 13.34 1.60 10.67
N GLN A 88 14.06 2.05 9.63
CA GLN A 88 13.54 3.02 8.66
C GLN A 88 12.28 2.49 7.98
N LYS A 89 12.33 1.24 7.51
CA LYS A 89 11.17 0.57 6.90
C LYS A 89 10.01 0.46 7.87
N ALA A 90 10.25 -0.05 9.07
CA ALA A 90 9.20 -0.22 10.08
C ALA A 90 8.55 1.11 10.47
N LEU A 91 9.36 2.18 10.64
CA LEU A 91 8.86 3.50 10.97
C LEU A 91 7.98 4.07 9.86
N ALA A 92 8.43 3.96 8.60
CA ALA A 92 7.67 4.39 7.44
C ALA A 92 6.32 3.65 7.33
N ASP A 93 6.34 2.32 7.47
CA ASP A 93 5.13 1.48 7.40
C ASP A 93 4.15 1.81 8.54
N LEU A 94 4.63 1.93 9.78
CA LEU A 94 3.80 2.29 10.93
C LEU A 94 3.11 3.65 10.74
N ARG A 95 3.85 4.63 10.21
CA ARG A 95 3.32 5.98 9.93
C ARG A 95 2.40 6.04 8.73
N PHE A 96 2.60 5.17 7.76
CA PHE A 96 1.72 5.03 6.61
C PHE A 96 0.40 4.33 6.97
N GLU A 97 0.46 3.22 7.70
CA GLU A 97 -0.72 2.39 8.00
C GLU A 97 -1.63 3.01 9.05
N GLY A 98 -1.06 3.62 10.09
CA GLY A 98 -1.83 4.29 11.12
C GLY A 98 -2.62 3.36 12.05
N GLN A 99 -2.36 2.04 12.04
CA GLN A 99 -3.12 1.06 12.83
C GLN A 99 -2.63 0.94 14.27
N LEU A 100 -1.32 0.88 14.47
CA LEU A 100 -0.71 0.76 15.80
C LEU A 100 -0.34 2.11 16.41
N VAL A 101 -0.14 3.09 15.57
CA VAL A 101 0.25 4.46 15.93
C VAL A 101 -0.50 5.42 15.00
N ASN A 102 -0.58 6.69 15.38
CA ASN A 102 -1.23 7.68 14.52
C ASN A 102 -0.53 7.77 13.16
N ARG A 103 -1.32 7.75 12.10
CA ARG A 103 -0.84 7.98 10.74
C ARG A 103 -0.13 9.34 10.65
N ASN A 104 0.93 9.38 9.88
CA ASN A 104 1.65 10.60 9.53
C ASN A 104 2.31 10.41 8.16
N LEU A 105 1.58 10.79 7.11
CA LEU A 105 2.04 10.57 5.73
C LEU A 105 3.28 11.40 5.40
N ALA A 106 3.44 12.59 5.97
CA ALA A 106 4.62 13.41 5.73
C ALA A 106 5.90 12.74 6.30
N GLU A 107 5.80 12.09 7.46
CA GLU A 107 6.91 11.33 8.01
C GLU A 107 7.17 10.06 7.20
N ALA A 108 6.12 9.33 6.79
CA ALA A 108 6.23 8.16 5.94
C ALA A 108 6.86 8.50 4.58
N GLU A 109 6.39 9.59 3.92
CA GLU A 109 6.95 10.11 2.67
C GLU A 109 8.46 10.34 2.78
N ARG A 110 8.91 11.01 3.83
CA ARG A 110 10.33 11.31 4.05
C ARG A 110 11.19 10.02 4.07
N TRP A 111 10.73 8.99 4.78
CA TRP A 111 11.45 7.73 4.85
C TRP A 111 11.38 6.94 3.54
N TYR A 112 10.21 6.88 2.89
CA TYR A 112 10.08 6.20 1.60
C TYR A 112 10.89 6.89 0.50
N LEU A 113 11.01 8.22 0.50
CA LEU A 113 11.87 8.93 -0.44
C LEU A 113 13.36 8.53 -0.27
N GLN A 114 13.84 8.40 0.96
CA GLN A 114 15.21 7.94 1.18
C GLN A 114 15.42 6.51 0.66
N MET A 115 14.45 5.63 0.86
CA MET A 115 14.51 4.26 0.35
C MET A 115 14.39 4.20 -1.17
N SER A 116 13.53 5.03 -1.76
CA SER A 116 13.41 5.18 -3.21
C SER A 116 14.74 5.58 -3.86
N LEU A 117 15.47 6.52 -3.25
CA LEU A 117 16.82 6.93 -3.72
C LEU A 117 17.85 5.80 -3.68
N ARG A 118 17.65 4.79 -2.84
CA ARG A 118 18.47 3.56 -2.82
C ARG A 118 17.98 2.49 -3.80
N GLY A 119 16.94 2.78 -4.59
CA GLY A 119 16.38 1.87 -5.59
C GLY A 119 15.36 0.86 -5.04
N GLU A 120 14.84 1.08 -3.84
CA GLU A 120 13.83 0.20 -3.24
C GLU A 120 12.47 0.41 -3.89
N ARG A 121 12.13 -0.45 -4.86
CA ARG A 121 10.92 -0.35 -5.68
C ARG A 121 9.63 -0.35 -4.89
N TRP A 122 9.57 -1.10 -3.78
CA TRP A 122 8.39 -1.11 -2.92
C TRP A 122 8.15 0.24 -2.24
N ALA A 123 9.19 1.03 -1.95
CA ALA A 123 9.05 2.38 -1.42
C ALA A 123 8.37 3.30 -2.45
N ASN A 124 8.72 3.15 -3.73
CA ASN A 124 8.02 3.85 -4.81
C ASN A 124 6.53 3.47 -4.87
N PHE A 125 6.22 2.20 -4.68
CA PHE A 125 4.83 1.75 -4.61
C PHE A 125 4.04 2.45 -3.50
N ARG A 126 4.62 2.56 -2.29
CA ARG A 126 4.01 3.29 -1.17
C ARG A 126 3.87 4.79 -1.44
N LEU A 127 4.90 5.41 -2.02
CA LEU A 127 4.86 6.82 -2.44
C LEU A 127 3.75 7.06 -3.46
N GLY A 128 3.55 6.14 -4.40
CA GLY A 128 2.46 6.21 -5.36
C GLY A 128 1.10 6.39 -4.68
N PHE A 129 0.80 5.62 -3.65
CA PHE A 129 -0.43 5.77 -2.87
C PHE A 129 -0.49 7.07 -2.06
N ILE A 130 0.62 7.47 -1.44
CA ILE A 130 0.68 8.73 -0.70
C ILE A 130 0.29 9.90 -1.60
N TYR A 131 0.86 9.97 -2.81
CA TYR A 131 0.56 11.04 -3.73
C TYR A 131 -0.80 10.91 -4.42
N ALA A 132 -1.32 9.70 -4.60
CA ALA A 132 -2.65 9.49 -5.15
C ALA A 132 -3.75 9.98 -4.20
N ALA A 133 -3.59 9.72 -2.92
CA ALA A 133 -4.57 10.08 -1.89
C ALA A 133 -4.35 11.49 -1.33
N GLY A 134 -3.10 11.82 -1.01
CA GLY A 134 -2.78 12.99 -0.19
C GLY A 134 -3.23 12.83 1.26
N GLY A 135 -3.08 13.90 2.04
CA GLY A 135 -3.49 13.94 3.46
C GLY A 135 -2.30 13.99 4.42
N ASP A 136 -2.57 14.26 5.69
CA ASP A 136 -1.57 14.32 6.78
C ASP A 136 -0.32 15.16 6.41
N GLY A 137 -0.54 16.33 5.79
CA GLY A 137 0.52 17.25 5.40
C GLY A 137 1.14 16.99 4.02
N VAL A 138 0.71 15.97 3.29
CA VAL A 138 1.14 15.70 1.90
C VAL A 138 0.06 16.13 0.91
N GLU A 139 0.44 16.95 -0.08
CA GLU A 139 -0.46 17.35 -1.13
C GLU A 139 -0.70 16.20 -2.12
N ARG A 140 -1.97 15.97 -2.48
CA ARG A 140 -2.33 15.01 -3.53
C ARG A 140 -1.78 15.48 -4.88
N ASN A 141 -1.18 14.56 -5.62
CA ASN A 141 -0.61 14.85 -6.92
C ASN A 141 -0.61 13.60 -7.82
N CYS A 142 -1.55 13.53 -8.75
CA CYS A 142 -1.65 12.40 -9.67
C CYS A 142 -0.38 12.20 -10.51
N GLY A 143 0.32 13.29 -10.91
CA GLY A 143 1.54 13.18 -11.70
C GLY A 143 2.66 12.48 -10.93
N ARG A 144 2.90 12.89 -9.68
CA ARG A 144 3.86 12.20 -8.79
C ARG A 144 3.44 10.75 -8.52
N ALA A 145 2.15 10.50 -8.33
CA ALA A 145 1.64 9.15 -8.11
C ALA A 145 1.94 8.23 -9.30
N ILE A 146 1.64 8.68 -10.52
CA ILE A 146 1.93 7.93 -11.76
C ILE A 146 3.42 7.65 -11.88
N GLU A 147 4.27 8.64 -11.66
CA GLU A 147 5.72 8.50 -11.70
C GLU A 147 6.22 7.43 -10.72
N GLN A 148 5.76 7.49 -9.47
CA GLN A 148 6.19 6.55 -8.44
C GLN A 148 5.71 5.12 -8.72
N PHE A 149 4.48 4.94 -9.19
CA PHE A 149 4.01 3.62 -9.61
C PHE A 149 4.80 3.08 -10.82
N GLN A 150 5.18 3.93 -11.77
CA GLN A 150 6.04 3.53 -12.89
C GLN A 150 7.45 3.14 -12.43
N LEU A 151 8.02 3.85 -11.46
CA LEU A 151 9.32 3.48 -10.85
C LEU A 151 9.25 2.18 -10.05
N ALA A 152 8.14 1.90 -9.37
CA ALA A 152 7.88 0.61 -8.74
C ALA A 152 7.85 -0.53 -9.77
N GLY A 153 7.14 -0.34 -10.88
CA GLY A 153 7.25 -1.09 -12.13
C GLY A 153 6.79 -2.55 -12.09
N ASP A 154 6.20 -3.04 -10.99
CA ASP A 154 5.51 -4.33 -10.96
C ASP A 154 4.10 -4.20 -11.56
N GLN A 155 3.45 -5.32 -11.83
CA GLN A 155 2.15 -5.35 -12.50
C GLN A 155 1.08 -4.56 -11.75
N VAL A 156 1.04 -4.66 -10.43
CA VAL A 156 0.06 -3.95 -9.59
C VAL A 156 0.30 -2.44 -9.63
N ALA A 157 1.57 -2.03 -9.52
CA ALA A 157 1.95 -0.63 -9.62
C ALA A 157 1.61 -0.04 -11.00
N LEU A 158 1.93 -0.76 -12.08
CA LEU A 158 1.60 -0.32 -13.44
C LEU A 158 0.08 -0.27 -13.68
N GLY A 159 -0.69 -1.17 -13.07
CA GLY A 159 -2.15 -1.13 -13.05
C GLY A 159 -2.68 0.15 -12.38
N ASN A 160 -2.14 0.51 -11.22
CA ASN A 160 -2.49 1.75 -10.52
C ASN A 160 -2.12 2.99 -11.36
N ALA A 161 -0.96 2.98 -12.03
CA ALA A 161 -0.58 4.07 -12.93
C ALA A 161 -1.57 4.21 -14.09
N ALA A 162 -1.99 3.09 -14.72
CA ALA A 162 -2.99 3.08 -15.78
C ALA A 162 -4.34 3.63 -15.29
N TRP A 163 -4.76 3.21 -14.09
CA TRP A 163 -5.97 3.72 -13.46
C TRP A 163 -5.95 5.23 -13.26
N ILE A 164 -4.88 5.77 -12.68
CA ILE A 164 -4.76 7.22 -12.44
C ILE A 164 -4.69 8.01 -13.76
N LEU A 165 -3.99 7.49 -14.77
CA LEU A 165 -3.95 8.09 -16.10
C LEU A 165 -5.34 8.19 -16.75
N ALA A 166 -6.27 7.29 -16.42
CA ALA A 166 -7.63 7.31 -16.92
C ALA A 166 -8.61 8.10 -16.06
N THR A 167 -8.42 8.12 -14.73
CA THR A 167 -9.46 8.54 -13.78
C THR A 167 -9.14 9.75 -12.94
N CYS A 168 -7.89 10.25 -12.96
CA CYS A 168 -7.49 11.42 -12.15
C CYS A 168 -8.47 12.59 -12.35
N PRO A 169 -8.97 13.23 -11.27
CA PRO A 169 -9.84 14.40 -11.38
C PRO A 169 -9.21 15.56 -12.16
N GLU A 170 -7.90 15.78 -12.02
CA GLU A 170 -7.17 16.85 -12.70
C GLU A 170 -6.82 16.46 -14.15
N ALA A 171 -7.46 17.15 -15.10
CA ALA A 171 -7.31 16.86 -16.54
C ALA A 171 -5.87 16.82 -17.03
N LYS A 172 -5.01 17.69 -16.48
CA LYS A 172 -3.60 17.80 -16.89
C LYS A 172 -2.77 16.54 -16.67
N TYR A 173 -3.23 15.62 -15.83
CA TYR A 173 -2.53 14.36 -15.53
C TYR A 173 -3.13 13.16 -16.24
N ARG A 174 -4.29 13.33 -16.90
CA ARG A 174 -4.92 12.24 -17.64
C ARG A 174 -4.29 12.06 -19.02
N ASP A 175 -4.14 10.79 -19.39
CA ASP A 175 -3.65 10.38 -20.71
C ASP A 175 -4.26 9.00 -21.03
N GLY A 176 -5.44 9.03 -21.64
CA GLY A 176 -6.17 7.81 -21.99
C GLY A 176 -5.39 6.89 -22.93
N SER A 177 -4.58 7.45 -23.84
CA SER A 177 -3.77 6.65 -24.77
C SER A 177 -2.67 5.86 -24.06
N LYS A 178 -1.96 6.52 -23.10
CA LYS A 178 -0.98 5.82 -22.27
C LYS A 178 -1.66 4.79 -21.36
N ALA A 179 -2.84 5.13 -20.81
CA ALA A 179 -3.61 4.21 -19.98
C ALA A 179 -4.00 2.94 -20.74
N VAL A 180 -4.51 3.07 -21.98
CA VAL A 180 -4.82 1.93 -22.87
C VAL A 180 -3.57 1.09 -23.12
N THR A 181 -2.45 1.74 -23.46
CA THR A 181 -1.19 1.03 -23.74
C THR A 181 -0.71 0.20 -22.53
N LEU A 182 -0.78 0.77 -21.34
CA LEU A 182 -0.39 0.06 -20.10
C LEU A 182 -1.36 -1.08 -19.79
N ALA A 183 -2.67 -0.85 -19.86
CA ALA A 183 -3.67 -1.88 -19.58
C ALA A 183 -3.58 -3.06 -20.57
N LEU A 184 -3.40 -2.79 -21.87
CA LEU A 184 -3.21 -3.84 -22.87
C LEU A 184 -1.93 -4.64 -22.65
N LYS A 185 -0.82 -3.97 -22.24
CA LYS A 185 0.42 -4.65 -21.88
C LYS A 185 0.19 -5.62 -20.71
N LEU A 186 -0.49 -5.18 -19.65
CA LEU A 186 -0.81 -6.04 -18.51
C LEU A 186 -1.73 -7.21 -18.88
N LEU A 187 -2.71 -6.97 -19.73
CA LEU A 187 -3.61 -7.99 -20.23
C LEU A 187 -2.92 -8.99 -21.17
N SER A 188 -1.80 -8.66 -21.79
CA SER A 188 -1.01 -9.64 -22.55
C SER A 188 -0.40 -10.74 -21.68
N GLU A 189 -0.21 -10.49 -20.40
CA GLU A 189 0.28 -11.46 -19.42
C GLU A 189 -0.87 -12.26 -18.77
N ASN A 190 -2.02 -11.60 -18.52
CA ASN A 190 -3.24 -12.24 -18.05
C ASN A 190 -4.47 -11.59 -18.71
N ALA A 191 -4.94 -12.18 -19.79
CA ALA A 191 -6.01 -11.64 -20.64
C ALA A 191 -7.38 -11.50 -19.94
N ASN A 192 -7.57 -12.19 -18.80
CA ASN A 192 -8.82 -12.20 -18.05
C ASN A 192 -8.66 -11.63 -16.63
N ASP A 193 -7.62 -10.83 -16.39
CA ASP A 193 -7.50 -10.11 -15.13
C ASP A 193 -8.60 -9.04 -15.01
N PRO A 194 -9.52 -9.14 -14.03
CA PRO A 194 -10.66 -8.24 -13.96
C PRO A 194 -10.24 -6.80 -13.68
N THR A 195 -9.19 -6.57 -12.87
CA THR A 195 -8.70 -5.24 -12.54
C THR A 195 -8.09 -4.55 -13.77
N ASN A 196 -7.29 -5.28 -14.55
CA ASN A 196 -6.70 -4.73 -15.76
C ASN A 196 -7.72 -4.52 -16.88
N LEU A 197 -8.78 -5.34 -16.94
CA LEU A 197 -9.93 -5.09 -17.83
C LEU A 197 -10.71 -3.84 -17.42
N ASP A 198 -10.89 -3.60 -16.14
CA ASP A 198 -11.51 -2.38 -15.59
C ASP A 198 -10.66 -1.14 -15.88
N ASN A 199 -9.33 -1.24 -15.71
CA ASN A 199 -8.39 -0.18 -16.10
C ASN A 199 -8.49 0.14 -17.60
N LEU A 200 -8.60 -0.88 -18.46
CA LEU A 200 -8.78 -0.71 -19.92
C LEU A 200 -10.11 -0.02 -20.23
N ALA A 201 -11.18 -0.39 -19.54
CA ALA A 201 -12.49 0.24 -19.71
C ALA A 201 -12.45 1.73 -19.35
N ALA A 202 -11.84 2.07 -18.21
CA ALA A 202 -11.64 3.45 -17.79
C ALA A 202 -10.80 4.25 -18.80
N ALA A 203 -9.76 3.63 -19.35
CA ALA A 203 -8.88 4.23 -20.33
C ALA A 203 -9.61 4.53 -21.66
N TYR A 204 -10.43 3.62 -22.17
CA TYR A 204 -11.29 3.87 -23.34
C TYR A 204 -12.31 4.97 -23.06
N ALA A 205 -12.92 4.98 -21.87
CA ALA A 205 -13.87 6.01 -21.49
C ALA A 205 -13.23 7.41 -21.42
N GLU A 206 -11.96 7.51 -20.98
CA GLU A 206 -11.21 8.79 -21.01
C GLU A 206 -10.96 9.29 -22.44
N LEU A 207 -10.82 8.38 -23.42
CA LEU A 207 -10.69 8.71 -24.83
C LEU A 207 -12.06 9.02 -25.51
N GLY A 208 -13.18 8.87 -24.78
CA GLY A 208 -14.53 9.00 -25.34
C GLY A 208 -14.99 7.78 -26.14
N ASP A 209 -14.23 6.69 -26.17
CA ASP A 209 -14.59 5.43 -26.83
C ASP A 209 -15.44 4.57 -25.87
N PHE A 210 -16.69 5.00 -25.66
CA PHE A 210 -17.60 4.35 -24.75
C PHE A 210 -18.05 2.96 -25.22
N ASN A 211 -18.00 2.67 -26.51
CA ASN A 211 -18.31 1.33 -27.01
C ASN A 211 -17.29 0.31 -26.50
N ASN A 212 -16.01 0.59 -26.67
CA ASN A 212 -14.95 -0.26 -26.16
C ASN A 212 -14.87 -0.24 -24.63
N ALA A 213 -15.17 0.90 -23.97
CA ALA A 213 -15.24 0.99 -22.51
C ALA A 213 -16.32 0.05 -21.94
N VAL A 214 -17.52 0.04 -22.51
CA VAL A 214 -18.62 -0.86 -22.10
C VAL A 214 -18.23 -2.32 -22.32
N ALA A 215 -17.68 -2.65 -23.49
CA ALA A 215 -17.27 -4.03 -23.80
C ALA A 215 -16.18 -4.54 -22.84
N ALA A 216 -15.16 -3.71 -22.55
CA ALA A 216 -14.10 -4.06 -21.60
C ALA A 216 -14.65 -4.22 -20.17
N GLN A 217 -15.57 -3.33 -19.75
CA GLN A 217 -16.17 -3.40 -18.43
C GLN A 217 -17.05 -4.65 -18.24
N GLN A 218 -17.80 -5.04 -19.25
CA GLN A 218 -18.58 -6.28 -19.22
C GLN A 218 -17.69 -7.52 -19.11
N ARG A 219 -16.56 -7.53 -19.81
CA ARG A 219 -15.56 -8.59 -19.67
C ARG A 219 -14.95 -8.61 -18.27
N ALA A 220 -14.67 -7.44 -17.68
CA ALA A 220 -14.17 -7.32 -16.32
C ALA A 220 -15.15 -7.92 -15.30
N ILE A 221 -16.45 -7.61 -15.42
CA ILE A 221 -17.51 -8.16 -14.57
C ILE A 221 -17.60 -9.69 -14.73
N ALA A 222 -17.62 -10.20 -15.97
CA ALA A 222 -17.65 -11.64 -16.20
C ALA A 222 -16.41 -12.35 -15.64
N ALA A 223 -15.24 -11.72 -15.71
CA ALA A 223 -14.01 -12.27 -15.16
C ALA A 223 -14.06 -12.37 -13.63
N LEU A 224 -14.72 -11.43 -12.94
CA LEU A 224 -14.91 -11.46 -11.47
C LEU A 224 -15.67 -12.69 -11.00
N GLU A 225 -16.65 -13.19 -11.76
CA GLU A 225 -17.45 -14.35 -11.41
C GLU A 225 -16.60 -15.63 -11.26
N HIS A 226 -15.45 -15.66 -11.93
CA HIS A 226 -14.52 -16.79 -11.91
C HIS A 226 -13.44 -16.70 -10.83
N VAL A 227 -13.32 -15.55 -10.15
CA VAL A 227 -12.34 -15.36 -9.08
C VAL A 227 -12.99 -15.63 -7.71
N LYS A 228 -12.62 -16.75 -7.08
CA LYS A 228 -13.25 -17.25 -5.84
C LYS A 228 -13.10 -16.36 -4.60
N GLN A 229 -12.18 -15.42 -4.60
CA GLN A 229 -11.96 -14.45 -3.53
C GLN A 229 -11.53 -13.12 -4.18
N THR A 230 -12.47 -12.23 -4.42
CA THR A 230 -12.14 -10.86 -4.81
C THR A 230 -12.38 -9.92 -3.64
N GLU A 231 -11.34 -9.21 -3.27
CA GLU A 231 -11.45 -8.00 -2.45
C GLU A 231 -12.17 -6.88 -3.22
N VAL A 232 -12.32 -7.07 -4.53
CA VAL A 232 -12.94 -6.13 -5.45
C VAL A 232 -14.45 -6.24 -5.34
N LYS A 233 -15.08 -5.14 -4.97
CA LYS A 233 -16.54 -5.06 -4.85
C LYS A 233 -17.16 -5.07 -6.25
N ALA A 234 -17.82 -6.15 -6.62
CA ALA A 234 -18.53 -6.27 -7.91
C ALA A 234 -19.47 -5.08 -8.19
N GLU A 235 -20.06 -4.48 -7.14
CA GLU A 235 -20.92 -3.31 -7.24
C GLU A 235 -20.20 -2.10 -7.86
N GLU A 236 -18.93 -1.88 -7.55
CA GLU A 236 -18.15 -0.77 -8.13
C GLU A 236 -17.95 -0.95 -9.64
N PHE A 237 -17.75 -2.19 -10.12
CA PHE A 237 -17.66 -2.49 -11.54
C PHE A 237 -18.98 -2.21 -12.25
N HIS A 238 -20.10 -2.57 -11.65
CA HIS A 238 -21.43 -2.27 -12.22
C HIS A 238 -21.73 -0.78 -12.25
N GLN A 239 -21.31 -0.02 -11.22
CA GLN A 239 -21.46 1.43 -11.21
C GLN A 239 -20.65 2.08 -12.35
N ARG A 240 -19.41 1.65 -12.57
CA ARG A 240 -18.59 2.14 -13.68
C ARG A 240 -19.21 1.79 -15.04
N LEU A 241 -19.74 0.57 -15.19
CA LEU A 241 -20.46 0.19 -16.41
C LEU A 241 -21.63 1.15 -16.72
N LYS A 242 -22.43 1.52 -15.70
CA LYS A 242 -23.52 2.49 -15.87
C LYS A 242 -22.99 3.87 -16.31
N HIS A 243 -21.86 4.32 -15.76
CA HIS A 243 -21.22 5.57 -16.20
C HIS A 243 -20.87 5.51 -17.70
N TYR A 244 -20.22 4.43 -18.13
CA TYR A 244 -19.78 4.28 -19.54
C TYR A 244 -20.96 4.14 -20.49
N GLN A 245 -22.03 3.43 -20.12
CA GLN A 245 -23.28 3.35 -20.89
C GLN A 245 -23.97 4.72 -21.06
N GLN A 246 -23.73 5.65 -20.13
CA GLN A 246 -24.23 7.04 -20.21
C GLN A 246 -23.28 7.98 -20.97
N GLY A 247 -22.20 7.49 -21.54
CA GLY A 247 -21.18 8.31 -22.20
C GLY A 247 -20.40 9.19 -21.23
N LYS A 248 -20.22 8.76 -19.98
CA LYS A 248 -19.52 9.52 -18.93
C LYS A 248 -18.27 8.77 -18.47
N PRO A 249 -17.09 9.40 -18.53
CA PRO A 249 -15.90 8.81 -17.96
C PRO A 249 -15.94 8.86 -16.42
N TYR A 250 -15.34 7.85 -15.78
CA TYR A 250 -15.25 7.78 -14.33
C TYR A 250 -14.11 8.64 -13.81
N ARG A 251 -14.27 9.20 -12.60
CA ARG A 251 -13.24 10.01 -11.93
C ARG A 251 -13.13 9.57 -10.48
N GLU A 252 -11.91 9.38 -10.04
CA GLU A 252 -11.66 8.89 -8.69
C GLU A 252 -10.39 9.50 -8.08
N VAL A 253 -10.46 9.70 -6.78
CA VAL A 253 -9.29 9.85 -5.90
C VAL A 253 -9.09 8.53 -5.19
N ILE A 254 -7.95 7.86 -5.40
CA ILE A 254 -7.64 6.61 -4.69
C ILE A 254 -7.53 6.91 -3.20
N PRO A 255 -8.42 6.36 -2.34
CA PRO A 255 -8.33 6.61 -0.92
C PRO A 255 -7.20 5.78 -0.31
N LEU A 256 -6.51 6.34 0.69
CA LEU A 256 -5.76 5.51 1.63
C LEU A 256 -6.77 4.86 2.56
N GLN A 257 -6.87 3.54 2.47
CA GLN A 257 -7.69 2.81 3.42
C GLN A 257 -7.10 2.97 4.84
N PRO A 258 -7.97 3.08 5.86
CA PRO A 258 -7.54 3.18 7.24
C PRO A 258 -6.85 1.91 7.72
#